data_c97d9fce59ac3614d3a1405d2559e0f6
#
_entry.id   c97d9fce59ac3614d3a1405d2559e0f6
#
_cell.length_a   1.000
_cell.length_b   1.000
_cell.length_c   1.000
_cell.angle_alpha   90.00
_cell.angle_beta   90.00
_cell.angle_gamma   90.00
#
_symmetry.space_group_name_H-M   'P 1'
#
loop_
_entity.id
_entity.type
_entity.pdbx_description
1 polymer ?
#
loop_
_entity_poly.entity_id
_entity_poly.type
_entity_poly.pdbx_seq_one_letter_code
_entity_poly.pdbx_strand_id
1 'polypeptide(L)'
;MEEYKRTVLYVEDNELNMALMHHIFKKNLPSLLLLKAETAEMGLDIAVRRLPDLIILDIGLPGLNGYEALEWLKAREDTRHIPVVAISAFALRTDIERARETGFAAYITKPFQVSAFTDTVKALLAWKP
;
A
#
# COMPACT_ATOMS: atom_id res chain seq x y z
N MET A 1 15.82 -23.46 -9.35
CA MET A 1 15.30 -22.23 -9.93
C MET A 1 14.52 -21.41 -8.91
N GLU A 2 14.82 -20.16 -8.85
CA GLU A 2 14.18 -19.26 -7.90
C GLU A 2 12.83 -18.80 -8.43
N GLU A 3 11.82 -18.92 -7.60
CA GLU A 3 10.51 -18.40 -7.99
C GLU A 3 10.46 -16.90 -7.75
N TYR A 4 9.94 -16.19 -8.73
CA TYR A 4 9.70 -14.78 -8.59
C TYR A 4 8.50 -14.53 -7.68
N LYS A 5 8.74 -13.83 -6.58
CA LYS A 5 7.65 -13.46 -5.68
C LYS A 5 7.15 -12.07 -6.02
N ARG A 6 5.84 -11.90 -6.00
CA ARG A 6 5.26 -10.58 -6.12
C ARG A 6 5.56 -9.81 -4.85
N THR A 7 5.77 -8.52 -5.00
CA THR A 7 6.16 -7.66 -3.91
C THR A 7 5.08 -6.64 -3.59
N VAL A 8 4.90 -6.38 -2.30
CA VAL A 8 3.98 -5.37 -1.79
C VAL A 8 4.78 -4.43 -0.90
N LEU A 9 4.71 -3.14 -1.18
CA LEU A 9 5.37 -2.13 -0.36
C LEU A 9 4.38 -1.56 0.63
N TYR A 10 4.73 -1.58 1.90
CA TYR A 10 3.93 -1.00 2.97
C TYR A 10 4.68 0.15 3.61
N VAL A 11 4.08 1.34 3.60
CA VAL A 11 4.67 2.56 4.16
C VAL A 11 3.93 2.92 5.44
N GLU A 12 4.63 2.85 6.57
CA GLU A 12 4.06 3.01 7.90
C GLU A 12 5.14 3.39 8.89
N ASP A 13 4.95 4.45 9.66
CA ASP A 13 5.94 4.91 10.64
C ASP A 13 5.79 4.27 12.03
N ASN A 14 4.67 3.63 12.31
CA ASN A 14 4.43 3.01 13.62
C ASN A 14 4.95 1.59 13.64
N GLU A 15 5.87 1.31 14.57
CA GLU A 15 6.50 -0.01 14.67
C GLU A 15 5.51 -1.13 14.94
N LEU A 16 4.51 -0.87 15.77
CA LEU A 16 3.51 -1.89 16.09
C LEU A 16 2.67 -2.23 14.87
N ASN A 17 2.23 -1.20 14.14
CA ASN A 17 1.46 -1.42 12.92
C ASN A 17 2.27 -2.16 11.87
N MET A 18 3.55 -1.84 11.78
CA MET A 18 4.44 -2.54 10.85
C MET A 18 4.59 -4.01 11.24
N ALA A 19 4.76 -4.29 12.54
CA ALA A 19 4.87 -5.66 13.02
C ALA A 19 3.59 -6.46 12.78
N LEU A 20 2.43 -5.83 12.98
CA LEU A 20 1.15 -6.48 12.73
C LEU A 20 0.99 -6.83 11.25
N MET A 21 1.35 -5.90 10.37
CA MET A 21 1.25 -6.14 8.93
C MET A 21 2.22 -7.24 8.50
N HIS A 22 3.42 -7.24 9.05
CA HIS A 22 4.39 -8.30 8.77
C HIS A 22 3.81 -9.67 9.15
N HIS A 23 3.17 -9.74 10.32
CA HIS A 23 2.54 -10.98 10.79
C HIS A 23 1.41 -11.43 9.86
N ILE A 24 0.57 -10.48 9.43
CA ILE A 24 -0.53 -10.77 8.52
C ILE A 24 0.00 -11.35 7.20
N PHE A 25 1.02 -10.74 6.64
CA PHE A 25 1.60 -11.23 5.39
C PHE A 25 2.22 -12.61 5.56
N LYS A 26 2.97 -12.79 6.65
CA LYS A 26 3.62 -14.08 6.90
C LYS A 26 2.61 -15.20 7.06
N LYS A 27 1.52 -14.94 7.77
CA LYS A 27 0.52 -15.95 8.05
C LYS A 27 -0.49 -16.14 6.93
N ASN A 28 -0.95 -15.06 6.31
CA ASN A 28 -2.07 -15.10 5.37
C ASN A 28 -1.69 -14.91 3.91
N LEU A 29 -0.52 -14.33 3.66
CA LEU A 29 -0.06 -14.03 2.30
C LEU A 29 1.40 -14.47 2.12
N PRO A 30 1.72 -15.74 2.41
CA PRO A 30 3.12 -16.18 2.44
C PRO A 30 3.80 -16.18 1.07
N SER A 31 3.03 -16.12 -0.01
CA SER A 31 3.61 -16.07 -1.36
C SER A 31 4.04 -14.67 -1.77
N LEU A 32 3.72 -13.66 -0.95
CA LEU A 32 4.08 -12.27 -1.24
C LEU A 32 5.27 -11.84 -0.40
N LEU A 33 6.13 -11.02 -0.99
CA LEU A 33 7.25 -10.41 -0.27
C LEU A 33 6.84 -9.01 0.18
N LEU A 34 6.89 -8.75 1.47
CA LEU A 34 6.54 -7.45 2.03
C LEU A 34 7.79 -6.58 2.13
N LEU A 35 7.78 -5.46 1.41
CA LEU A 35 8.82 -4.44 1.51
C LEU A 35 8.31 -3.38 2.48
N LYS A 36 9.19 -2.87 3.33
CA LYS A 36 8.81 -1.97 4.42
C LYS A 36 9.51 -0.63 4.29
N ALA A 37 8.75 0.44 4.52
CA ALA A 37 9.31 1.79 4.58
C ALA A 37 8.69 2.52 5.75
N GLU A 38 9.51 3.24 6.52
CA GLU A 38 9.05 3.97 7.69
C GLU A 38 8.55 5.37 7.36
N THR A 39 8.95 5.91 6.22
CA THR A 39 8.53 7.24 5.79
C THR A 39 8.05 7.18 4.35
N ALA A 40 7.28 8.21 3.96
CA ALA A 40 6.83 8.29 2.57
C ALA A 40 8.02 8.45 1.63
N GLU A 41 9.03 9.22 2.02
CA GLU A 41 10.22 9.41 1.20
C GLU A 41 10.96 8.11 0.95
N MET A 42 11.14 7.29 1.99
CA MET A 42 11.74 5.96 1.84
C MET A 42 10.87 5.09 0.93
N GLY A 43 9.55 5.18 1.10
CA GLY A 43 8.62 4.43 0.30
C GLY A 43 8.72 4.77 -1.18
N LEU A 44 8.80 6.05 -1.50
CA LEU A 44 8.94 6.48 -2.90
C LEU A 44 10.25 5.99 -3.50
N ASP A 45 11.34 6.05 -2.73
CA ASP A 45 12.64 5.56 -3.18
C ASP A 45 12.59 4.06 -3.48
N ILE A 46 12.00 3.28 -2.57
CA ILE A 46 11.86 1.85 -2.77
C ILE A 46 10.96 1.55 -3.97
N ALA A 47 9.87 2.31 -4.13
CA ALA A 47 8.95 2.11 -5.24
C ALA A 47 9.66 2.24 -6.59
N VAL A 48 10.53 3.22 -6.73
CA VAL A 48 11.26 3.44 -7.97
C VAL A 48 12.30 2.34 -8.20
N ARG A 49 13.00 1.94 -7.15
CA ARG A 49 14.07 0.95 -7.28
C ARG A 49 13.59 -0.47 -7.40
N ARG A 50 12.50 -0.81 -6.74
CA ARG A 50 12.02 -2.19 -6.66
C ARG A 50 10.77 -2.44 -7.49
N LEU A 51 10.07 -1.42 -7.91
CA LEU A 51 8.84 -1.51 -8.72
C LEU A 51 7.88 -2.56 -8.18
N PRO A 52 7.35 -2.37 -6.96
CA PRO A 52 6.46 -3.37 -6.36
C PRO A 52 5.17 -3.55 -7.17
N ASP A 53 4.50 -4.65 -6.94
CA ASP A 53 3.25 -4.96 -7.61
C ASP A 53 2.05 -4.25 -6.98
N LEU A 54 2.20 -3.82 -5.73
CA LEU A 54 1.16 -3.12 -4.99
C LEU A 54 1.83 -2.24 -3.93
N ILE A 55 1.26 -1.06 -3.68
CA ILE A 55 1.75 -0.16 -2.64
C ILE A 55 0.61 0.11 -1.67
N ILE A 56 0.89 0.01 -0.37
CA ILE A 56 -0.05 0.33 0.70
C ILE A 56 0.51 1.53 1.45
N LEU A 57 -0.23 2.64 1.44
CA LEU A 57 0.19 3.89 2.09
C LEU A 57 -0.72 4.22 3.26
N ASP A 58 -0.13 4.48 4.42
CA ASP A 58 -0.87 5.07 5.52
C ASP A 58 -0.99 6.56 5.22
N ILE A 59 -2.22 7.06 5.09
CA ILE A 59 -2.46 8.46 4.73
C ILE A 59 -2.01 9.42 5.82
N GLY A 60 -2.04 8.99 7.07
CA GLY A 60 -1.71 9.85 8.21
C GLY A 60 -0.24 10.01 8.53
N LEU A 61 0.67 9.65 7.60
CA LEU A 61 2.10 9.76 7.86
C LEU A 61 2.54 11.21 8.01
N PRO A 62 3.50 11.48 8.90
CA PRO A 62 4.09 12.82 8.99
C PRO A 62 4.95 13.13 7.78
N GLY A 63 5.16 14.40 7.51
CA GLY A 63 5.95 14.84 6.36
C GLY A 63 5.14 14.79 5.09
N LEU A 64 5.66 14.12 4.07
CA LEU A 64 4.95 13.96 2.81
C LEU A 64 3.71 13.10 3.05
N ASN A 65 2.52 13.65 2.82
CA ASN A 65 1.30 12.92 3.09
C ASN A 65 0.95 11.92 1.97
N GLY A 66 0.01 11.02 2.25
CA GLY A 66 -0.33 9.95 1.32
C GLY A 66 -0.86 10.43 -0.02
N TYR A 67 -1.56 11.55 -0.04
CA TYR A 67 -2.07 12.10 -1.30
C TYR A 67 -0.95 12.65 -2.17
N GLU A 68 0.01 13.32 -1.56
CA GLU A 68 1.18 13.83 -2.27
C GLU A 68 2.03 12.68 -2.80
N ALA A 69 2.19 11.63 -2.01
CA ALA A 69 2.92 10.44 -2.42
C ALA A 69 2.24 9.78 -3.63
N LEU A 70 0.92 9.67 -3.60
CA LEU A 70 0.17 9.10 -4.71
C LEU A 70 0.37 9.95 -5.98
N GLU A 71 0.26 11.26 -5.84
CA GLU A 71 0.44 12.17 -6.97
C GLU A 71 1.82 12.00 -7.60
N TRP A 72 2.85 11.90 -6.74
CA TRP A 72 4.22 11.70 -7.20
C TRP A 72 4.36 10.39 -7.98
N LEU A 73 3.77 9.30 -7.48
CA LEU A 73 3.82 8.00 -8.14
C LEU A 73 3.07 8.01 -9.47
N LYS A 74 1.93 8.67 -9.53
CA LYS A 74 1.12 8.74 -10.74
C LYS A 74 1.75 9.62 -11.82
N ALA A 75 2.61 10.54 -11.44
CA ALA A 75 3.29 11.42 -12.39
C ALA A 75 4.46 10.73 -13.09
N ARG A 76 4.92 9.59 -12.60
CA ARG A 76 6.06 8.87 -13.17
C ARG A 76 5.61 7.73 -14.05
N GLU A 77 6.23 7.60 -15.20
CA GLU A 77 5.89 6.57 -16.17
C GLU A 77 6.13 5.15 -15.64
N ASP A 78 7.20 4.98 -14.84
CA ASP A 78 7.56 3.66 -14.33
C ASP A 78 6.73 3.20 -13.13
N THR A 79 6.06 4.11 -12.41
CA THR A 79 5.29 3.75 -11.21
C THR A 79 3.79 4.01 -11.34
N ARG A 80 3.35 4.79 -12.32
CA ARG A 80 1.95 5.22 -12.39
C ARG A 80 0.94 4.08 -12.53
N HIS A 81 1.36 2.94 -13.03
CA HIS A 81 0.47 1.79 -13.20
C HIS A 81 0.36 0.91 -11.96
N ILE A 82 1.20 1.14 -10.95
CA ILE A 82 1.17 0.33 -9.73
C ILE A 82 -0.06 0.73 -8.92
N PRO A 83 -0.94 -0.23 -8.55
CA PRO A 83 -2.09 0.13 -7.72
C PRO A 83 -1.64 0.53 -6.32
N VAL A 84 -2.25 1.58 -5.80
CA VAL A 84 -1.92 2.11 -4.48
C VAL A 84 -3.17 2.05 -3.61
N VAL A 85 -3.03 1.43 -2.45
CA VAL A 85 -4.11 1.29 -1.48
C VAL A 85 -3.85 2.27 -0.34
N ALA A 86 -4.88 3.03 0.04
CA ALA A 86 -4.80 3.91 1.20
C ALA A 86 -5.28 3.17 2.44
N ILE A 87 -4.54 3.31 3.53
CA ILE A 87 -4.96 2.85 4.85
C ILE A 87 -5.08 4.07 5.74
N SER A 88 -6.15 4.18 6.53
CA SER A 88 -6.35 5.36 7.38
C SER A 88 -7.27 5.05 8.55
N ALA A 89 -7.08 5.77 9.65
CA ALA A 89 -8.00 5.75 10.79
C ALA A 89 -9.25 6.58 10.51
N PHE A 90 -9.26 7.39 9.43
CA PHE A 90 -10.38 8.25 9.10
C PHE A 90 -11.36 7.50 8.20
N ALA A 91 -12.63 7.47 8.62
CA ALA A 91 -13.66 6.68 7.92
C ALA A 91 -14.83 7.52 7.44
N LEU A 92 -14.69 8.85 7.37
CA LEU A 92 -15.76 9.70 6.89
C LEU A 92 -15.96 9.48 5.38
N ARG A 93 -17.20 9.58 4.95
CA ARG A 93 -17.54 9.43 3.54
C ARG A 93 -16.71 10.36 2.66
N THR A 94 -16.51 11.60 3.11
CA THR A 94 -15.74 12.58 2.34
C THR A 94 -14.29 12.16 2.18
N ASP A 95 -13.71 11.51 3.17
CA ASP A 95 -12.33 11.00 3.08
C ASP A 95 -12.23 9.88 2.06
N ILE A 96 -13.20 8.99 2.08
CA ILE A 96 -13.23 7.84 1.16
C ILE A 96 -13.44 8.32 -0.27
N GLU A 97 -14.36 9.26 -0.48
CA GLU A 97 -14.62 9.82 -1.80
C GLU A 97 -13.39 10.56 -2.35
N ARG A 98 -12.73 11.33 -1.48
CA ARG A 98 -11.51 12.04 -1.88
C ARG A 98 -10.42 11.07 -2.32
N ALA A 99 -10.25 9.98 -1.58
CA ALA A 99 -9.23 8.97 -1.91
C ALA A 99 -9.53 8.34 -3.27
N ARG A 100 -10.80 8.03 -3.52
CA ARG A 100 -11.20 7.43 -4.79
C ARG A 100 -10.95 8.40 -5.95
N GLU A 101 -11.34 9.65 -5.79
CA GLU A 101 -11.17 10.66 -6.83
C GLU A 101 -9.71 10.95 -7.14
N THR A 102 -8.84 10.86 -6.15
CA THR A 102 -7.42 11.14 -6.35
C THR A 102 -6.67 9.97 -6.96
N GLY A 103 -7.29 8.78 -7.05
CA GLY A 103 -6.71 7.68 -7.77
C GLY A 103 -6.22 6.50 -6.94
N PHE A 104 -6.58 6.44 -5.66
CA PHE A 104 -6.29 5.24 -4.87
C PHE A 104 -7.14 4.07 -5.38
N ALA A 105 -6.52 2.91 -5.51
CA ALA A 105 -7.21 1.71 -5.97
C ALA A 105 -8.20 1.18 -4.93
N ALA A 106 -7.92 1.40 -3.64
CA ALA A 106 -8.81 1.00 -2.56
C ALA A 106 -8.51 1.86 -1.33
N TYR A 107 -9.48 1.93 -0.43
CA TYR A 107 -9.36 2.69 0.81
C TYR A 107 -9.76 1.75 1.95
N ILE A 108 -8.84 1.51 2.88
CA ILE A 108 -9.07 0.61 4.00
C ILE A 108 -9.02 1.40 5.30
N THR A 109 -10.08 1.31 6.09
CA THR A 109 -10.14 2.02 7.38
C THR A 109 -9.63 1.13 8.51
N LYS A 110 -8.94 1.72 9.47
CA LYS A 110 -8.47 1.03 10.67
C LYS A 110 -9.51 1.18 11.78
N PRO A 111 -9.74 0.14 12.57
CA PRO A 111 -9.22 -1.21 12.43
C PRO A 111 -9.91 -1.96 11.29
N PHE A 112 -9.20 -2.87 10.66
CA PHE A 112 -9.79 -3.66 9.58
C PHE A 112 -9.79 -5.14 9.91
N GLN A 113 -10.66 -5.89 9.24
CA GLN A 113 -10.66 -7.34 9.38
C GLN A 113 -9.61 -7.92 8.44
N VAL A 114 -8.84 -8.88 8.96
CA VAL A 114 -7.76 -9.49 8.19
C VAL A 114 -8.28 -10.12 6.89
N SER A 115 -9.41 -10.82 6.96
CA SER A 115 -9.98 -11.48 5.77
C SER A 115 -10.36 -10.46 4.69
N ALA A 116 -10.98 -9.35 5.08
CA ALA A 116 -11.35 -8.31 4.13
C ALA A 116 -10.12 -7.66 3.50
N PHE A 117 -9.09 -7.41 4.32
CA PHE A 117 -7.85 -6.84 3.85
C PHE A 117 -7.15 -7.78 2.85
N THR A 118 -7.00 -9.05 3.20
CA THR A 118 -6.32 -9.99 2.32
C THR A 118 -7.10 -10.23 1.03
N ASP A 119 -8.43 -10.20 1.08
CA ASP A 119 -9.25 -10.31 -0.13
C ASP A 119 -8.99 -9.13 -1.07
N THR A 120 -8.88 -7.92 -0.52
CA THR A 120 -8.58 -6.73 -1.31
C THR A 120 -7.22 -6.85 -1.98
N VAL A 121 -6.20 -7.25 -1.21
CA VAL A 121 -4.84 -7.42 -1.75
C VAL A 121 -4.83 -8.45 -2.87
N LYS A 122 -5.45 -9.59 -2.65
CA LYS A 122 -5.50 -10.66 -3.65
C LYS A 122 -6.23 -10.22 -4.91
N ALA A 123 -7.34 -9.50 -4.75
CA ALA A 123 -8.11 -9.02 -5.90
C ALA A 123 -7.29 -8.07 -6.76
N LEU A 124 -6.58 -7.15 -6.14
CA LEU A 124 -5.77 -6.17 -6.87
C LEU A 124 -4.57 -6.84 -7.56
N LEU A 125 -3.97 -7.85 -6.94
CA LEU A 125 -2.84 -8.55 -7.51
C LEU A 125 -3.25 -9.57 -8.59
N ALA A 126 -4.47 -10.08 -8.50
CA ALA A 126 -4.98 -11.03 -9.49
C ALA A 126 -5.31 -10.36 -10.81
N TRP A 127 -5.66 -9.07 -10.76
CA TRP A 127 -6.02 -8.33 -11.97
C TRP A 127 -4.77 -8.02 -12.78
N LYS A 128 -4.84 -8.33 -14.07
CA LYS A 128 -3.73 -8.05 -14.99
C LYS A 128 -4.25 -7.26 -16.17
N PRO A 129 -3.63 -6.10 -16.44
CA PRO A 129 -4.03 -5.32 -17.61
C PRO A 129 -3.69 -6.00 -18.94
#